data_da3e31b4f702b1eabe6838c88ce44ed2
#
_entry.id   da3e31b4f702b1eabe6838c88ce44ed2
#
_cell.length_a   1.000
_cell.length_b   1.000
_cell.length_c   1.000
_cell.angle_alpha   90.00
_cell.angle_beta   90.00
_cell.angle_gamma   90.00
#
_symmetry.space_group_name_H-M   'P 1'
#
loop_
_entity.id
_entity.type
_entity.pdbx_description
1 polymer ?
#
loop_
_entity_poly.entity_id
_entity_poly.type
_entity_poly.pdbx_seq_one_letter_code
_entity_poly.pdbx_strand_id
1 'polypeptide(L)'
;MFLFRGGLDPQTASPEEMQNNMQKWMGWVDDLKKKGIYTAGEALLPSGKTLHKGGIATDGPFAETKEVIGGFFIIQAQDMEAALSIAGDCPDFAFGGTVEVRDVMVF
;
A
#
# COMPACT_ATOMS: atom_id res chain seq x y z
N MET A 1 -10.07 3.80 -0.84
CA MET A 1 -8.90 2.95 -1.16
C MET A 1 -7.63 3.61 -0.64
N PHE A 2 -6.78 2.84 -0.03
CA PHE A 2 -5.43 3.27 0.34
C PHE A 2 -4.46 2.76 -0.72
N LEU A 3 -3.60 3.65 -1.21
CA LEU A 3 -2.52 3.32 -2.12
C LEU A 3 -1.21 3.59 -1.39
N PHE A 4 -0.38 2.56 -1.24
CA PHE A 4 0.87 2.65 -0.49
C PHE A 4 2.05 2.85 -1.42
N ARG A 5 2.90 3.84 -1.10
CA ARG A 5 4.11 4.13 -1.86
C ARG A 5 5.29 4.31 -0.92
N GLY A 6 6.46 3.93 -1.39
CA GLY A 6 7.68 3.99 -0.59
C GLY A 6 7.67 2.96 0.52
N GLY A 7 8.24 3.32 1.67
CA GLY A 7 8.31 2.43 2.81
C GLY A 7 9.63 1.68 2.92
N LEU A 8 9.61 0.58 3.64
CA LEU A 8 10.81 -0.21 3.88
C LEU A 8 11.37 -0.76 2.57
N ASP A 9 12.66 -0.49 2.31
CA ASP A 9 13.34 -0.95 1.11
C ASP A 9 13.88 -2.37 1.35
N PRO A 10 13.36 -3.40 0.62
CA PRO A 10 13.85 -4.77 0.78
C PRO A 10 15.33 -4.95 0.44
N GLN A 11 15.90 -4.06 -0.38
CA GLN A 11 17.30 -4.16 -0.79
C GLN A 11 18.27 -3.74 0.30
N THR A 12 17.84 -2.83 1.18
CA THR A 12 18.68 -2.28 2.24
C THR A 12 18.29 -2.75 3.63
N ALA A 13 17.09 -3.29 3.79
CA ALA A 13 16.59 -3.76 5.08
C ALA A 13 17.24 -5.08 5.47
N SER A 14 17.51 -5.24 6.77
CA SER A 14 17.94 -6.52 7.31
C SER A 14 16.76 -7.51 7.32
N PRO A 15 17.02 -8.83 7.35
CA PRO A 15 15.94 -9.81 7.50
C PRO A 15 15.10 -9.58 8.76
N GLU A 16 15.72 -9.14 9.84
CA GLU A 16 15.01 -8.84 11.09
C GLU A 16 14.07 -7.64 10.93
N GLU A 17 14.53 -6.57 10.27
CA GLU A 17 13.69 -5.41 9.98
C GLU A 17 12.50 -5.78 9.10
N MET A 18 12.72 -6.60 8.09
CA MET A 18 11.66 -7.06 7.20
C MET A 18 10.62 -7.89 7.96
N GLN A 19 11.07 -8.78 8.83
CA GLN A 19 10.17 -9.61 9.63
C GLN A 19 9.35 -8.75 10.60
N ASN A 20 9.98 -7.82 11.28
CA ASN A 20 9.30 -6.92 12.20
C ASN A 20 8.28 -6.04 11.48
N ASN A 21 8.64 -5.55 10.31
CA ASN A 21 7.74 -4.74 9.48
C ASN A 21 6.52 -5.56 9.04
N MET A 22 6.74 -6.78 8.58
CA MET A 22 5.66 -7.68 8.18
C MET A 22 4.71 -7.96 9.34
N GLN A 23 5.22 -8.18 10.55
CA GLN A 23 4.39 -8.40 11.73
C GLN A 23 3.52 -7.19 12.04
N LYS A 24 4.06 -5.98 11.88
CA LYS A 24 3.29 -4.75 12.09
C LYS A 24 2.17 -4.61 11.06
N TRP A 25 2.46 -4.90 9.80
CA TRP A 25 1.45 -4.89 8.73
C TRP A 25 0.34 -5.91 9.00
N MET A 26 0.71 -7.13 9.37
CA MET A 26 -0.26 -8.18 9.67
C MET A 26 -1.12 -7.81 10.88
N GLY A 27 -0.51 -7.21 11.91
CA GLY A 27 -1.24 -6.72 13.07
C GLY A 27 -2.23 -5.63 12.73
N TRP A 28 -1.85 -4.70 11.85
CA TRP A 28 -2.74 -3.64 11.39
C TRP A 28 -3.93 -4.20 10.60
N VAL A 29 -3.66 -5.09 9.65
CA VAL A 29 -4.71 -5.75 8.87
C VAL A 29 -5.67 -6.52 9.80
N ASP A 30 -5.14 -7.27 10.74
CA ASP A 30 -5.95 -8.03 11.70
C ASP A 30 -6.84 -7.12 12.53
N ASP A 31 -6.31 -6.00 13.00
CA ASP A 31 -7.07 -5.00 13.75
C ASP A 31 -8.21 -4.42 12.90
N LEU A 32 -7.91 -4.06 11.66
CA LEU A 32 -8.93 -3.53 10.75
C LEU A 32 -10.01 -4.56 10.42
N LYS A 33 -9.62 -5.83 10.30
CA LYS A 33 -10.59 -6.93 10.09
C LYS A 33 -11.50 -7.09 11.31
N LYS A 34 -10.94 -7.06 12.51
CA LYS A 34 -11.73 -7.18 13.75
C LYS A 34 -12.74 -6.05 13.91
N LYS A 35 -12.39 -4.86 13.42
CA LYS A 35 -13.27 -3.69 13.47
C LYS A 35 -14.28 -3.66 12.31
N GLY A 36 -14.23 -4.62 11.39
CA GLY A 36 -15.10 -4.64 10.22
C GLY A 36 -14.78 -3.58 9.17
N ILE A 37 -13.59 -3.01 9.21
CA ILE A 37 -13.16 -1.93 8.33
C ILE A 37 -12.53 -2.47 7.03
N TYR A 38 -11.76 -3.54 7.14
CA TYR A 38 -10.99 -4.08 6.02
C TYR A 38 -11.86 -4.87 5.05
N THR A 39 -11.86 -4.50 3.78
CA THR A 39 -12.59 -5.21 2.72
C THR A 39 -11.66 -6.12 1.92
N ALA A 40 -10.56 -5.56 1.43
CA ALA A 40 -9.61 -6.29 0.60
C ALA A 40 -8.27 -5.55 0.58
N GLY A 41 -7.23 -6.25 0.20
CA GLY A 41 -5.92 -5.64 0.00
C GLY A 41 -4.93 -6.65 -0.53
N GLU A 42 -3.91 -6.13 -1.21
CA GLU A 42 -2.83 -6.95 -1.75
C GLU A 42 -1.52 -6.16 -1.70
N ALA A 43 -0.43 -6.87 -1.43
CA ALA A 43 0.90 -6.35 -1.64
C ALA A 43 1.33 -6.65 -3.07
N LEU A 44 2.06 -5.71 -3.69
CA LEU A 44 2.49 -5.83 -5.07
C LEU A 44 4.00 -6.00 -5.14
N LEU A 45 4.44 -6.90 -6.01
CA LEU A 45 5.85 -7.01 -6.33
C LEU A 45 6.28 -5.84 -7.23
N PRO A 46 7.57 -5.46 -7.22
CA PRO A 46 8.03 -4.32 -8.02
C PRO A 46 8.12 -4.63 -9.51
N SER A 47 8.03 -5.89 -9.90
CA SER A 47 8.09 -6.29 -11.31
C SER A 47 6.74 -6.14 -11.99
N GLY A 48 6.75 -5.77 -13.26
CA GLY A 48 5.53 -5.66 -14.03
C GLY A 48 5.81 -5.07 -15.41
N LYS A 49 4.74 -4.82 -16.15
CA LYS A 49 4.82 -4.21 -17.47
C LYS A 49 3.71 -3.18 -17.60
N THR A 50 3.99 -2.14 -18.38
CA THR A 50 2.99 -1.16 -18.77
C THR A 50 2.69 -1.33 -20.24
N LEU A 51 1.41 -1.52 -20.58
CA LEU A 51 0.96 -1.63 -21.96
C LEU A 51 0.49 -0.27 -22.46
N HIS A 52 1.01 0.13 -23.61
CA HIS A 52 0.61 1.38 -24.27
C HIS A 52 -0.28 1.08 -25.47
N LYS A 53 -0.99 2.10 -25.97
CA LYS A 53 -1.80 2.00 -27.17
C LYS A 53 -0.93 1.49 -28.34
N GLY A 54 -1.44 0.54 -29.12
CA GLY A 54 -0.70 -0.07 -30.21
C GLY A 54 0.01 -1.36 -29.84
N GLY A 55 -0.16 -1.85 -28.61
CA GLY A 55 0.38 -3.13 -28.19
C GLY A 55 1.84 -3.08 -27.72
N ILE A 56 2.40 -1.89 -27.56
CA ILE A 56 3.77 -1.73 -27.05
C ILE A 56 3.75 -1.91 -25.54
N ALA A 57 4.48 -2.90 -25.04
CA ALA A 57 4.67 -3.12 -23.62
C ALA A 57 6.06 -2.70 -23.20
N THR A 58 6.15 -1.92 -22.12
CA THR A 58 7.42 -1.52 -21.53
C THR A 58 7.56 -2.17 -20.17
N ASP A 59 8.79 -2.49 -19.78
CA ASP A 59 9.06 -2.96 -18.43
C ASP A 59 8.78 -1.81 -17.47
N GLY A 60 8.14 -2.11 -16.40
CA GLY A 60 7.77 -1.07 -15.44
C GLY A 60 7.11 -1.67 -14.24
N PRO A 61 6.81 -0.84 -13.29
CA PRO A 61 6.68 0.63 -13.34
C PRO A 61 8.01 1.37 -13.47
N PHE A 62 8.04 2.42 -14.29
CA PHE A 62 9.22 3.29 -14.51
C PHE A 62 9.17 4.51 -13.60
N ALA A 63 8.86 4.34 -12.37
CA ALA A 63 8.91 5.41 -11.39
C ALA A 63 10.06 5.13 -10.43
N GLU A 64 10.55 6.17 -9.79
CA GLU A 64 11.47 5.99 -8.68
C GLU A 64 10.79 5.11 -7.62
N THR A 65 11.58 4.35 -6.87
CA THR A 65 11.09 3.39 -5.88
C THR A 65 10.05 4.00 -4.95
N LYS A 66 10.23 5.29 -4.59
CA LYS A 66 9.31 6.00 -3.70
C LYS A 66 7.93 6.28 -4.30
N GLU A 67 7.83 6.24 -5.63
CA GLU A 67 6.59 6.55 -6.34
C GLU A 67 5.84 5.31 -6.79
N VAL A 68 6.48 4.16 -6.70
CA VAL A 68 5.88 2.89 -7.10
C VAL A 68 4.85 2.45 -6.06
N ILE A 69 3.66 2.10 -6.54
CA ILE A 69 2.62 1.56 -5.66
C ILE A 69 3.01 0.15 -5.24
N GLY A 70 3.25 -0.02 -3.94
CA GLY A 70 3.66 -1.31 -3.37
C GLY A 70 2.50 -2.14 -2.82
N GLY A 71 1.29 -1.61 -2.85
CA GLY A 71 0.11 -2.31 -2.38
C GLY A 71 -1.09 -1.40 -2.26
N PHE A 72 -2.22 -1.99 -1.95
CA PHE A 72 -3.46 -1.25 -1.73
C PHE A 72 -4.33 -1.93 -0.69
N PHE A 73 -5.19 -1.14 -0.02
CA PHE A 73 -6.30 -1.64 0.78
C PHE A 73 -7.60 -1.01 0.29
N ILE A 74 -8.65 -1.79 0.30
CA ILE A 74 -10.02 -1.27 0.21
C ILE A 74 -10.59 -1.36 1.61
N ILE A 75 -11.01 -0.22 2.16
CA ILE A 75 -11.55 -0.12 3.51
C ILE A 75 -12.91 0.56 3.49
N GLN A 76 -13.65 0.38 4.57
CA GLN A 76 -14.89 1.08 4.83
C GLN A 76 -14.63 2.21 5.82
N ALA A 77 -15.05 3.42 5.48
CA ALA A 77 -14.96 4.57 6.37
C ALA A 77 -16.15 5.48 6.12
N GLN A 78 -16.55 6.22 7.15
CA GLN A 78 -17.73 7.08 7.08
C GLN A 78 -17.49 8.29 6.17
N ASP A 79 -16.28 8.83 6.19
CA ASP A 79 -15.89 10.00 5.39
C ASP A 79 -14.37 10.01 5.21
N MET A 80 -13.88 11.02 4.49
CA MET A 80 -12.45 11.15 4.21
C MET A 80 -11.63 11.36 5.50
N GLU A 81 -12.14 12.10 6.46
CA GLU A 81 -11.43 12.34 7.72
C GLU A 81 -11.24 11.05 8.52
N ALA A 82 -12.29 10.21 8.57
CA ALA A 82 -12.21 8.90 9.20
C ALA A 82 -11.20 8.01 8.50
N ALA A 83 -11.21 8.01 7.15
CA ALA A 83 -10.26 7.24 6.35
C ALA A 83 -8.81 7.68 6.60
N LEU A 84 -8.56 9.00 6.66
CA LEU A 84 -7.23 9.53 6.96
C LEU A 84 -6.75 9.13 8.35
N SER A 85 -7.65 9.14 9.33
CA SER A 85 -7.33 8.70 10.68
C SER A 85 -6.91 7.23 10.72
N ILE A 86 -7.63 6.38 9.96
CA ILE A 86 -7.27 4.96 9.84
C ILE A 86 -5.91 4.80 9.17
N ALA A 87 -5.66 5.55 8.09
CA ALA A 87 -4.39 5.49 7.35
C ALA A 87 -3.20 5.91 8.22
N GLY A 88 -3.43 6.74 9.23
CA GLY A 88 -2.38 7.23 10.13
C GLY A 88 -1.62 6.14 10.88
N ASP A 89 -2.17 4.94 10.95
CA ASP A 89 -1.52 3.80 11.61
C ASP A 89 -0.63 2.98 10.68
N CYS A 90 -0.42 3.45 9.45
CA CYS A 90 0.41 2.72 8.48
C CYS A 90 1.83 2.49 9.02
N PRO A 91 2.29 1.23 9.07
CA PRO A 91 3.62 0.93 9.62
C PRO A 91 4.78 1.54 8.85
N ASP A 92 4.60 1.78 7.55
CA ASP A 92 5.69 2.24 6.68
C ASP A 92 5.94 3.75 6.75
N PHE A 93 5.15 4.51 7.51
CA PHE A 93 5.50 5.90 7.81
C PHE A 93 6.87 6.01 8.49
N ALA A 94 7.25 5.02 9.28
CA ALA A 94 8.55 4.98 9.93
C ALA A 94 9.72 4.93 8.93
N PHE A 95 9.45 4.54 7.68
CA PHE A 95 10.46 4.40 6.64
C PHE A 95 10.23 5.38 5.48
N GLY A 96 9.51 6.46 5.72
CA GLY A 96 9.25 7.47 4.70
C GLY A 96 8.17 7.10 3.69
N GLY A 97 7.40 6.06 3.95
CA GLY A 97 6.27 5.68 3.10
C GLY A 97 5.13 6.68 3.17
N THR A 98 4.27 6.63 2.17
CA THR A 98 3.08 7.48 2.09
C THR A 98 1.84 6.65 1.81
N VAL A 99 0.69 7.17 2.20
CA VAL A 99 -0.61 6.57 1.89
C VAL A 99 -1.44 7.60 1.15
N GLU A 100 -1.79 7.29 -0.09
CA GLU A 100 -2.77 8.09 -0.82
C GLU A 100 -4.15 7.52 -0.53
N VAL A 101 -5.07 8.37 -0.08
CA VAL A 101 -6.43 7.96 0.28
C VAL A 101 -7.38 8.48 -0.79
N ARG A 102 -8.13 7.58 -1.42
CA ARG A 102 -9.04 7.93 -2.51
C ARG A 102 -10.40 7.29 -2.30
N ASP A 103 -11.46 8.05 -2.62
CA ASP A 103 -12.78 7.49 -2.71
C ASP A 103 -12.86 6.52 -3.89
N VAL A 104 -13.52 5.39 -3.69
CA VAL A 104 -13.76 4.43 -4.76
C VAL A 104 -15.11 4.75 -5.38
N MET A 105 -15.12 4.94 -6.70
CA MET A 105 -16.36 5.16 -7.43
C MET A 105 -17.16 3.85 -7.47
N VAL A 106 -18.43 3.94 -7.10
CA VAL A 106 -19.37 2.81 -7.17
C VAL A 106 -20.22 2.99 -8.42
N PHE A 107 -20.24 1.99 -9.27
CA PHE A 107 -21.05 2.00 -10.50
C PHE A 107 -22.40 1.36 -10.29
#